data_52246ff33ad60bb95abde5681b7ec862
#
_entry.id   52246ff33ad60bb95abde5681b7ec862
#
_cell.length_a   1.000
_cell.length_b   1.000
_cell.length_c   1.000
_cell.angle_alpha   90.00
_cell.angle_beta   90.00
_cell.angle_gamma   90.00
#
_symmetry.space_group_name_H-M   'P 1'
#
loop_
_entity.id
_entity.type
_entity.pdbx_description
1 polymer ?
#
loop_
_entity_poly.entity_id
_entity_poly.type
_entity_poly.pdbx_seq_one_letter_code
_entity_poly.pdbx_strand_id
1 'polypeptide(L)'
;MNISRRRLLQSGAFVAAAPALNAAGLNVVTLAQAQAAPEWRHALSLFGDIKYPADFKRFDYVNPDAPKGGIARQISIGTFDNFNLAVAGVKGTIAPAVGLIYETLMARSQDEATTQYGLLAESVSHPDDHSWVIYRLRKDAKWNDGKPVTPEDVLFSMESLKKYSPMYSSYYKHVVKAEKVGPHDIKFTFDAPGNRELPTIVGELTVLPKHWWEGKDSEGRKRDIGATTLEKPLGSGPYAIRDFVAGRSVTLERVKNYWGANAPTRIGQNNFDEMRFEFFRDTTVSLEAFKADQADWIIESSAKSWATAYDFPAVTEKRVVLEEFPINDSGRMQGFAFNIRRELFADKRVRRAFNYAFDFEEMNKQLFYGQYKRINSYFEGTELASSGVPVQREFDILKEVYGDIPPEVIAKPYENPVGGDPEKVRENRRQSTRLLKEAGYEVRDQKLVDKNGKQVSVEFLIDSPPSERIVLFYKPSLERLGIEVTVRTVDTAQYQNRLRSFDYDIVTEVWGQSLSPGNEQRDFWGTEAADVPGSRNTVGIKNPVVDKLIDKIIFAKDRETLVAATKALDRVLLWHYYVVPQFTYGFSRYARWDRFSHAPLPKYGRSGLPSLWWYDKEKADKIGKRS
;
A
#
# COMPACT_ATOMS: atom_id res chain seq x y z
N MET A 1 3.19 -55.42 -5.60
CA MET A 1 2.49 -56.48 -4.86
C MET A 1 1.22 -55.88 -4.26
N ASN A 2 0.07 -56.27 -4.80
CA ASN A 2 -1.26 -55.93 -4.34
C ASN A 2 -1.64 -56.65 -3.06
N ILE A 3 -2.30 -55.97 -2.10
CA ILE A 3 -3.30 -56.53 -1.18
C ILE A 3 -4.09 -55.31 -0.65
N SER A 4 -5.22 -55.01 -1.13
CA SER A 4 -6.60 -55.44 -1.06
C SER A 4 -7.29 -55.18 0.29
N ARG A 5 -8.34 -54.38 0.16
CA ARG A 5 -9.44 -54.08 1.11
C ARG A 5 -10.08 -55.35 1.71
N ARG A 6 -10.67 -55.14 2.90
CA ARG A 6 -11.82 -55.88 3.52
C ARG A 6 -11.50 -56.67 4.80
N ARG A 7 -12.45 -56.44 5.72
CA ARG A 7 -12.85 -57.16 6.93
C ARG A 7 -12.33 -56.54 8.24
N LEU A 8 -13.19 -56.08 9.14
CA LEU A 8 -14.15 -56.85 9.90
C LEU A 8 -15.26 -56.00 10.51
N LEU A 9 -16.46 -56.39 10.22
CA LEU A 9 -17.68 -56.17 11.02
C LEU A 9 -17.86 -57.38 11.95
N GLN A 10 -18.65 -57.15 13.04
CA GLN A 10 -19.21 -58.09 14.03
C GLN A 10 -18.41 -58.14 15.34
N SER A 11 -19.00 -58.04 16.55
CA SER A 11 -20.36 -58.26 17.03
C SER A 11 -20.42 -57.84 18.50
N GLY A 12 -21.62 -57.59 19.01
CA GLY A 12 -21.86 -57.74 20.43
C GLY A 12 -22.94 -56.84 21.02
N ALA A 13 -24.18 -57.18 20.77
CA ALA A 13 -25.31 -56.67 21.56
C ALA A 13 -25.36 -57.34 22.92
N PHE A 14 -25.62 -56.59 24.00
CA PHE A 14 -26.22 -57.09 25.21
C PHE A 14 -27.31 -56.11 25.69
N VAL A 15 -28.53 -56.66 25.70
CA VAL A 15 -29.73 -56.08 26.30
C VAL A 15 -29.74 -56.54 27.77
N ALA A 16 -30.05 -55.67 28.71
CA ALA A 16 -31.05 -55.92 29.75
C ALA A 16 -31.14 -54.82 30.82
N ALA A 17 -32.35 -54.37 30.94
CA ALA A 17 -33.13 -54.10 32.14
C ALA A 17 -32.93 -52.81 32.90
N ALA A 18 -33.98 -51.97 32.78
CA ALA A 18 -34.34 -50.91 33.74
C ALA A 18 -34.79 -51.52 35.09
N PRO A 19 -34.66 -50.74 36.17
CA PRO A 19 -35.93 -50.28 36.75
C PRO A 19 -35.99 -48.74 36.99
N ALA A 20 -37.20 -48.26 36.93
CA ALA A 20 -37.64 -46.92 37.21
C ALA A 20 -37.33 -46.44 38.62
N LEU A 21 -36.86 -45.23 38.76
CA LEU A 21 -37.07 -44.39 39.95
C LEU A 21 -37.36 -42.95 39.47
N ASN A 22 -38.63 -42.60 39.64
CA ASN A 22 -39.10 -41.21 39.61
C ASN A 22 -38.53 -40.45 40.80
N ALA A 23 -37.98 -39.28 40.58
CA ALA A 23 -38.21 -38.01 41.26
C ALA A 23 -36.96 -37.13 41.26
N ALA A 24 -37.01 -36.10 40.52
CA ALA A 24 -36.58 -34.73 40.84
C ALA A 24 -36.40 -33.98 39.50
N GLY A 25 -37.32 -33.08 39.22
CA GLY A 25 -37.23 -32.18 38.07
C GLY A 25 -35.93 -31.36 38.09
N LEU A 26 -34.98 -31.74 37.31
CA LEU A 26 -33.89 -30.88 36.85
C LEU A 26 -34.27 -30.43 35.44
N ASN A 27 -34.94 -29.28 35.39
CA ASN A 27 -34.96 -28.50 34.14
C ASN A 27 -33.52 -28.23 33.77
N VAL A 28 -32.99 -28.96 32.81
CA VAL A 28 -31.83 -28.55 32.04
C VAL A 28 -32.31 -27.36 31.21
N VAL A 29 -32.25 -26.18 31.83
CA VAL A 29 -32.28 -24.93 31.09
C VAL A 29 -31.04 -24.94 30.24
N THR A 30 -31.18 -25.34 28.99
CA THR A 30 -30.25 -24.98 27.95
C THR A 30 -30.20 -23.45 27.98
N LEU A 31 -29.20 -22.88 28.63
CA LEU A 31 -28.82 -21.49 28.45
C LEU A 31 -28.45 -21.34 26.96
N ALA A 32 -29.45 -21.10 26.13
CA ALA A 32 -29.24 -20.39 24.90
C ALA A 32 -28.58 -19.08 25.32
N GLN A 33 -27.27 -18.97 25.14
CA GLN A 33 -26.60 -17.69 25.23
C GLN A 33 -27.39 -16.77 24.31
N ALA A 34 -28.22 -15.91 24.92
CA ALA A 34 -28.85 -14.81 24.21
C ALA A 34 -27.67 -14.01 23.62
N GLN A 35 -27.45 -14.17 22.33
CA GLN A 35 -26.48 -13.37 21.60
C GLN A 35 -26.92 -11.93 21.82
N ALA A 36 -26.11 -11.16 22.57
CA ALA A 36 -26.40 -9.76 22.81
C ALA A 36 -26.67 -9.10 21.46
N ALA A 37 -27.69 -8.24 21.40
CA ALA A 37 -28.01 -7.53 20.17
C ALA A 37 -26.76 -6.82 19.65
N PRO A 38 -26.51 -6.81 18.32
CA PRO A 38 -25.33 -6.18 17.76
C PRO A 38 -25.22 -4.72 18.20
N GLU A 39 -24.12 -4.35 18.83
CA GLU A 39 -23.83 -2.94 19.11
C GLU A 39 -23.44 -2.23 17.81
N TRP A 40 -24.25 -1.25 17.40
CA TRP A 40 -24.03 -0.51 16.17
C TRP A 40 -23.18 0.74 16.41
N ARG A 41 -22.13 0.91 15.59
CA ARG A 41 -21.17 2.01 15.63
C ARG A 41 -21.19 2.76 14.30
N HIS A 42 -21.02 4.08 14.33
CA HIS A 42 -20.97 4.93 13.13
C HIS A 42 -19.59 4.98 12.48
N ALA A 43 -18.57 4.46 13.16
CA ALA A 43 -17.18 4.49 12.76
C ALA A 43 -16.44 3.22 13.20
N LEU A 44 -15.35 2.92 12.53
CA LEU A 44 -14.35 1.91 12.90
C LEU A 44 -13.02 2.61 13.19
N SER A 45 -12.41 2.29 14.31
CA SER A 45 -11.02 2.60 14.61
C SER A 45 -10.30 1.35 15.07
N LEU A 46 -9.03 1.19 14.69
CA LEU A 46 -8.25 0.02 15.12
C LEU A 46 -8.03 -0.02 16.63
N PHE A 47 -8.09 1.13 17.31
CA PHE A 47 -7.82 1.24 18.76
C PHE A 47 -8.92 1.97 19.53
N GLY A 48 -10.06 2.26 18.90
CA GLY A 48 -11.20 2.88 19.55
C GLY A 48 -11.14 4.42 19.64
N ASP A 49 -10.12 5.06 19.15
CA ASP A 49 -9.96 6.51 19.06
C ASP A 49 -10.77 7.05 17.86
N ILE A 50 -11.94 7.65 18.16
CA ILE A 50 -12.84 8.21 17.15
C ILE A 50 -13.00 9.70 17.44
N LYS A 51 -12.53 10.54 16.49
CA LYS A 51 -12.56 11.99 16.62
C LYS A 51 -13.96 12.58 16.44
N TYR A 52 -14.70 12.11 15.44
CA TYR A 52 -15.99 12.68 15.10
C TYR A 52 -17.14 11.91 15.75
N PRO A 53 -18.08 12.58 16.46
CA PRO A 53 -19.23 11.93 17.11
C PRO A 53 -20.22 11.39 16.06
N ALA A 54 -21.17 10.55 16.50
CA ALA A 54 -22.12 9.90 15.59
C ALA A 54 -23.01 10.87 14.78
N ASP A 55 -23.22 12.07 15.29
CA ASP A 55 -24.04 13.12 14.66
C ASP A 55 -23.21 14.18 13.95
N PHE A 56 -21.91 13.93 13.70
CA PHE A 56 -21.05 14.88 13.00
C PHE A 56 -21.63 15.27 11.64
N LYS A 57 -21.41 16.51 11.26
CA LYS A 57 -22.01 17.06 10.02
C LYS A 57 -21.06 17.03 8.84
N ARG A 58 -19.76 17.08 9.08
CA ARG A 58 -18.68 17.05 8.09
C ARG A 58 -17.34 16.84 8.77
N PHE A 59 -16.33 16.53 8.01
CA PHE A 59 -14.96 16.59 8.48
C PHE A 59 -14.49 18.03 8.68
N ASP A 60 -13.60 18.27 9.66
CA ASP A 60 -13.09 19.61 9.98
C ASP A 60 -12.20 20.20 8.88
N TYR A 61 -11.58 19.35 8.09
CA TYR A 61 -10.63 19.74 7.04
C TYR A 61 -11.27 20.08 5.68
N VAL A 62 -12.58 20.16 5.59
CA VAL A 62 -13.28 20.54 4.37
C VAL A 62 -13.83 21.94 4.45
N ASN A 63 -13.96 22.62 3.32
CA ASN A 63 -14.79 23.81 3.19
C ASN A 63 -16.20 23.39 2.75
N PRO A 64 -17.22 23.48 3.62
CA PRO A 64 -18.60 23.10 3.26
C PRO A 64 -19.19 23.99 2.16
N ASP A 65 -18.70 25.23 2.06
CA ASP A 65 -19.15 26.24 1.11
C ASP A 65 -18.25 26.30 -0.15
N ALA A 66 -17.39 25.29 -0.33
CA ALA A 66 -16.53 25.22 -1.52
C ALA A 66 -17.37 25.29 -2.80
N PRO A 67 -17.12 26.26 -3.70
CA PRO A 67 -17.91 26.41 -4.91
C PRO A 67 -17.80 25.15 -5.77
N LYS A 68 -18.95 24.69 -6.26
CA LYS A 68 -19.01 23.62 -7.25
C LYS A 68 -18.88 24.24 -8.65
N GLY A 69 -17.98 23.69 -9.46
CA GLY A 69 -17.77 24.19 -10.82
C GLY A 69 -16.36 24.03 -11.34
N GLY A 70 -16.19 24.44 -12.58
CA GLY A 70 -14.90 24.44 -13.25
C GLY A 70 -14.40 23.07 -13.69
N ILE A 71 -13.27 23.11 -14.38
CA ILE A 71 -12.62 21.95 -14.98
C ILE A 71 -11.24 21.79 -14.36
N ALA A 72 -10.89 20.58 -13.98
CA ALA A 72 -9.57 20.18 -13.51
C ALA A 72 -8.91 19.24 -14.52
N ARG A 73 -7.74 19.61 -15.06
CA ARG A 73 -6.99 18.83 -16.05
C ARG A 73 -5.72 18.29 -15.42
N GLN A 74 -5.62 16.97 -15.33
CA GLN A 74 -4.47 16.27 -14.75
C GLN A 74 -3.64 15.58 -15.81
N ILE A 75 -2.32 15.67 -15.70
CA ILE A 75 -1.39 14.84 -16.45
C ILE A 75 -1.36 13.43 -15.84
N SER A 76 -1.37 12.43 -16.73
CA SER A 76 -1.09 11.03 -16.41
C SER A 76 0.02 10.52 -17.34
N ILE A 77 0.95 9.72 -16.80
CA ILE A 77 2.01 9.09 -17.60
C ILE A 77 1.60 7.66 -17.93
N GLY A 78 1.81 7.26 -19.18
CA GLY A 78 1.47 5.93 -19.68
C GLY A 78 0.26 5.93 -20.60
N THR A 79 -0.60 4.93 -20.45
CA THR A 79 -1.78 4.70 -21.28
C THR A 79 -2.86 3.96 -20.48
N PHE A 80 -4.02 3.73 -21.08
CA PHE A 80 -5.05 2.86 -20.53
C PHE A 80 -5.81 2.14 -21.65
N ASP A 81 -6.32 0.95 -21.34
CA ASP A 81 -7.16 0.13 -22.21
C ASP A 81 -8.26 -0.61 -21.43
N ASN A 82 -8.50 -0.20 -20.17
CA ASN A 82 -9.41 -0.90 -19.28
C ASN A 82 -10.10 0.04 -18.29
N PHE A 83 -11.42 -0.19 -18.07
CA PHE A 83 -12.22 0.43 -17.01
C PHE A 83 -12.72 -0.58 -15.97
N ASN A 84 -12.42 -1.87 -16.14
CA ASN A 84 -12.84 -2.91 -15.22
C ASN A 84 -11.88 -3.03 -14.02
N LEU A 85 -12.36 -2.64 -12.84
CA LEU A 85 -11.60 -2.71 -11.60
C LEU A 85 -11.29 -4.16 -11.17
N ALA A 86 -12.17 -5.13 -11.46
CA ALA A 86 -12.00 -6.49 -10.98
C ALA A 86 -10.76 -7.20 -11.56
N VAL A 87 -10.29 -6.79 -12.74
CA VAL A 87 -9.08 -7.34 -13.38
C VAL A 87 -7.89 -6.38 -13.36
N ALA A 88 -8.00 -5.27 -12.62
CA ALA A 88 -6.91 -4.28 -12.50
C ALA A 88 -5.62 -4.95 -11.99
N GLY A 89 -4.48 -4.64 -12.65
CA GLY A 89 -3.18 -5.24 -12.34
C GLY A 89 -3.00 -6.69 -12.81
N VAL A 90 -3.99 -7.26 -13.49
CA VAL A 90 -3.95 -8.63 -14.04
C VAL A 90 -4.08 -8.61 -15.56
N LYS A 91 -5.06 -7.85 -16.07
CA LYS A 91 -5.33 -7.72 -17.50
C LYS A 91 -5.54 -6.25 -17.85
N GLY A 92 -4.82 -5.78 -18.87
CA GLY A 92 -4.89 -4.41 -19.34
C GLY A 92 -4.36 -3.39 -18.33
N THR A 93 -4.38 -2.12 -18.73
CA THR A 93 -3.99 -0.97 -17.91
C THR A 93 -5.24 -0.17 -17.55
N ILE A 94 -5.59 -0.14 -16.26
CA ILE A 94 -6.78 0.56 -15.80
C ILE A 94 -6.57 2.09 -15.85
N ALA A 95 -7.62 2.82 -16.26
CA ALA A 95 -7.60 4.28 -16.16
C ALA A 95 -7.71 4.71 -14.69
N PRO A 96 -6.80 5.55 -14.16
CA PRO A 96 -6.81 6.02 -12.75
C PRO A 96 -8.14 6.68 -12.34
N ALA A 97 -8.81 7.30 -13.29
CA ALA A 97 -10.13 7.93 -13.13
C ALA A 97 -11.22 6.99 -12.57
N VAL A 98 -11.10 5.67 -12.79
CA VAL A 98 -12.10 4.67 -12.34
C VAL A 98 -12.28 4.67 -10.82
N GLY A 99 -11.26 5.00 -10.05
CA GLY A 99 -11.35 5.11 -8.58
C GLY A 99 -12.33 6.19 -8.08
N LEU A 100 -12.74 7.16 -8.92
CA LEU A 100 -13.68 8.22 -8.57
C LEU A 100 -15.14 7.89 -8.92
N ILE A 101 -15.37 6.73 -9.54
CA ILE A 101 -16.69 6.30 -10.03
C ILE A 101 -17.43 5.49 -8.97
N TYR A 102 -16.71 4.81 -8.10
CA TYR A 102 -17.25 3.89 -7.10
C TYR A 102 -17.07 4.40 -5.68
N GLU A 103 -17.94 3.93 -4.78
CA GLU A 103 -17.79 4.13 -3.35
C GLU A 103 -17.47 2.81 -2.63
N THR A 104 -16.90 2.96 -1.43
CA THR A 104 -16.59 1.87 -0.50
C THR A 104 -17.65 1.78 0.59
N LEU A 105 -17.63 0.70 1.39
CA LEU A 105 -18.54 0.59 2.54
C LEU A 105 -18.30 1.71 3.56
N MET A 106 -17.04 2.02 3.86
CA MET A 106 -16.64 3.07 4.79
C MET A 106 -15.70 4.06 4.10
N ALA A 107 -15.65 5.31 4.57
CA ALA A 107 -14.73 6.35 4.14
C ALA A 107 -13.64 6.58 5.19
N ARG A 108 -12.37 6.56 4.78
CA ARG A 108 -11.24 6.85 5.67
C ARG A 108 -11.22 8.34 6.02
N SER A 109 -11.00 8.66 7.30
CA SER A 109 -10.65 10.01 7.73
C SER A 109 -9.23 10.38 7.28
N GLN A 110 -9.02 11.63 6.87
CA GLN A 110 -7.68 12.11 6.47
C GLN A 110 -6.96 12.85 7.60
N ASP A 111 -7.59 13.05 8.73
CA ASP A 111 -6.97 13.65 9.93
C ASP A 111 -6.84 12.66 11.12
N GLU A 112 -7.21 11.39 10.89
CA GLU A 112 -7.02 10.28 11.82
C GLU A 112 -6.24 9.15 11.16
N ALA A 113 -5.31 8.55 11.89
CA ALA A 113 -4.42 7.54 11.31
C ALA A 113 -5.12 6.22 10.96
N THR A 114 -6.17 5.85 11.71
CA THR A 114 -6.72 4.48 11.72
C THR A 114 -8.24 4.41 11.66
N THR A 115 -8.93 5.53 11.43
CA THR A 115 -10.39 5.63 11.58
C THR A 115 -11.09 5.75 10.23
N GLN A 116 -12.18 5.00 10.10
CA GLN A 116 -13.12 5.03 8.97
C GLN A 116 -14.52 5.36 9.47
N TYR A 117 -15.27 6.10 8.67
CA TYR A 117 -16.64 6.54 8.95
C TYR A 117 -17.60 6.00 7.90
N GLY A 118 -18.87 5.86 8.28
CA GLY A 118 -19.87 5.31 7.37
C GLY A 118 -20.00 6.06 6.05
N LEU A 119 -20.06 5.30 4.94
CA LEU A 119 -20.28 5.82 3.60
C LEU A 119 -21.44 5.07 2.94
N LEU A 120 -21.22 4.00 2.12
CA LEU A 120 -22.31 3.14 1.68
C LEU A 120 -22.97 2.42 2.86
N ALA A 121 -22.19 2.04 3.87
CA ALA A 121 -22.72 1.59 5.15
C ALA A 121 -22.96 2.78 6.07
N GLU A 122 -24.11 2.84 6.74
CA GLU A 122 -24.41 3.84 7.76
C GLU A 122 -23.87 3.47 9.13
N SER A 123 -23.72 2.17 9.40
CA SER A 123 -23.23 1.65 10.67
C SER A 123 -22.57 0.29 10.51
N VAL A 124 -21.80 -0.08 11.52
CA VAL A 124 -21.02 -1.32 11.57
C VAL A 124 -21.13 -1.91 12.97
N SER A 125 -21.13 -3.25 13.07
CA SER A 125 -21.08 -3.99 14.33
C SER A 125 -20.08 -5.12 14.25
N HIS A 126 -19.31 -5.31 15.30
CA HIS A 126 -18.39 -6.44 15.46
C HIS A 126 -18.24 -6.80 16.94
N PRO A 127 -17.89 -8.05 17.29
CA PRO A 127 -17.56 -8.44 18.65
C PRO A 127 -16.16 -7.93 19.03
N ASP A 128 -15.83 -7.94 20.31
CA ASP A 128 -14.52 -7.52 20.82
C ASP A 128 -13.38 -8.41 20.34
N ASP A 129 -13.66 -9.67 20.02
CA ASP A 129 -12.69 -10.62 19.46
C ASP A 129 -12.52 -10.49 17.95
N HIS A 130 -13.24 -9.58 17.27
CA HIS A 130 -13.19 -9.36 15.83
C HIS A 130 -13.35 -10.65 14.98
N SER A 131 -14.08 -11.64 15.46
CA SER A 131 -14.33 -12.89 14.73
C SER A 131 -15.27 -12.72 13.53
N TRP A 132 -16.05 -11.65 13.51
CA TRP A 132 -16.93 -11.25 12.42
C TRP A 132 -17.18 -9.74 12.40
N VAL A 133 -17.71 -9.23 11.30
CA VAL A 133 -18.22 -7.85 11.17
C VAL A 133 -19.54 -7.85 10.40
N ILE A 134 -20.47 -6.97 10.79
CA ILE A 134 -21.71 -6.72 10.06
C ILE A 134 -21.72 -5.25 9.62
N TYR A 135 -21.97 -5.00 8.35
CA TYR A 135 -22.20 -3.66 7.80
C TYR A 135 -23.68 -3.50 7.49
N ARG A 136 -24.25 -2.36 7.89
CA ARG A 136 -25.62 -1.95 7.55
C ARG A 136 -25.57 -0.90 6.45
N LEU A 137 -26.10 -1.21 5.28
CA LEU A 137 -26.17 -0.29 4.16
C LEU A 137 -27.19 0.83 4.41
N ARG A 138 -26.87 2.02 3.93
CA ARG A 138 -27.81 3.13 3.86
C ARG A 138 -28.98 2.80 2.94
N LYS A 139 -30.17 3.19 3.34
CA LYS A 139 -31.39 3.02 2.52
C LYS A 139 -31.43 3.96 1.31
N ASP A 140 -30.75 5.09 1.40
CA ASP A 140 -30.68 6.14 0.37
C ASP A 140 -29.49 5.99 -0.58
N ALA A 141 -28.56 5.05 -0.33
CA ALA A 141 -27.45 4.74 -1.23
C ALA A 141 -27.95 4.19 -2.58
N LYS A 142 -27.51 4.81 -3.68
CA LYS A 142 -27.99 4.48 -5.03
C LYS A 142 -26.84 4.42 -6.04
N TRP A 143 -27.03 3.60 -7.03
CA TRP A 143 -26.28 3.66 -8.27
C TRP A 143 -26.67 4.91 -9.08
N ASN A 144 -25.82 5.33 -10.01
CA ASN A 144 -26.06 6.51 -10.83
C ASN A 144 -27.22 6.31 -11.85
N ASP A 145 -27.73 5.08 -11.99
CA ASP A 145 -28.98 4.77 -12.72
C ASP A 145 -30.25 4.86 -11.84
N GLY A 146 -30.08 5.24 -10.57
CA GLY A 146 -31.16 5.43 -9.60
C GLY A 146 -31.56 4.18 -8.82
N LYS A 147 -31.05 3.00 -9.16
CA LYS A 147 -31.32 1.76 -8.41
C LYS A 147 -30.61 1.77 -7.05
N PRO A 148 -31.18 1.13 -6.00
CA PRO A 148 -30.55 1.05 -4.70
C PRO A 148 -29.27 0.21 -4.75
N VAL A 149 -28.30 0.56 -3.90
CA VAL A 149 -27.17 -0.33 -3.57
C VAL A 149 -27.66 -1.37 -2.57
N THR A 150 -27.39 -2.64 -2.84
CA THR A 150 -27.95 -3.77 -2.09
C THR A 150 -26.88 -4.66 -1.46
N PRO A 151 -27.22 -5.48 -0.45
CA PRO A 151 -26.32 -6.51 0.06
C PRO A 151 -25.81 -7.47 -1.03
N GLU A 152 -26.62 -7.75 -2.04
CA GLU A 152 -26.26 -8.60 -3.19
C GLU A 152 -25.12 -7.98 -4.03
N ASP A 153 -25.05 -6.65 -4.16
CA ASP A 153 -23.96 -5.95 -4.82
C ASP A 153 -22.66 -6.10 -4.02
N VAL A 154 -22.73 -6.03 -2.70
CA VAL A 154 -21.57 -6.17 -1.80
C VAL A 154 -21.01 -7.60 -1.86
N LEU A 155 -21.88 -8.62 -1.80
CA LEU A 155 -21.48 -10.03 -1.94
C LEU A 155 -20.86 -10.30 -3.30
N PHE A 156 -21.49 -9.82 -4.38
CA PHE A 156 -20.98 -9.93 -5.74
C PHE A 156 -19.59 -9.27 -5.88
N SER A 157 -19.37 -8.13 -5.25
CA SER A 157 -18.10 -7.41 -5.30
C SER A 157 -17.00 -8.20 -4.62
N MET A 158 -17.23 -8.69 -3.40
CA MET A 158 -16.25 -9.51 -2.66
C MET A 158 -15.89 -10.77 -3.46
N GLU A 159 -16.88 -11.48 -3.97
CA GLU A 159 -16.66 -12.70 -4.76
C GLU A 159 -15.87 -12.40 -6.04
N SER A 160 -16.30 -11.39 -6.80
CA SER A 160 -15.65 -11.03 -8.07
C SER A 160 -14.21 -10.56 -7.88
N LEU A 161 -13.96 -9.67 -6.93
CA LEU A 161 -12.61 -9.18 -6.66
C LEU A 161 -11.67 -10.31 -6.21
N LYS A 162 -12.12 -11.19 -5.31
CA LYS A 162 -11.33 -12.37 -4.89
C LYS A 162 -11.06 -13.32 -6.06
N LYS A 163 -12.04 -13.52 -6.94
CA LYS A 163 -11.94 -14.47 -8.07
C LYS A 163 -11.00 -14.02 -9.16
N TYR A 164 -11.02 -12.73 -9.52
CA TYR A 164 -10.34 -12.23 -10.71
C TYR A 164 -9.05 -11.45 -10.43
N SER A 165 -8.80 -11.07 -9.18
CA SER A 165 -7.57 -10.37 -8.78
C SER A 165 -6.80 -11.12 -7.69
N PRO A 166 -5.58 -11.62 -7.98
CA PRO A 166 -4.71 -12.23 -6.97
C PRO A 166 -4.42 -11.31 -5.79
N MET A 167 -4.29 -10.00 -6.04
CA MET A 167 -4.11 -8.98 -5.00
C MET A 167 -5.29 -8.99 -4.02
N TYR A 168 -6.52 -8.88 -4.52
CA TYR A 168 -7.72 -8.91 -3.67
C TYR A 168 -7.97 -10.29 -3.06
N SER A 169 -7.63 -11.38 -3.77
CA SER A 169 -7.67 -12.73 -3.20
C SER A 169 -6.79 -12.84 -1.96
N SER A 170 -5.57 -12.31 -2.00
CA SER A 170 -4.66 -12.24 -0.86
C SER A 170 -5.16 -11.28 0.22
N TYR A 171 -5.61 -10.09 -0.17
CA TYR A 171 -6.07 -9.05 0.76
C TYR A 171 -7.28 -9.49 1.60
N TYR A 172 -8.25 -10.17 0.97
CA TYR A 172 -9.45 -10.70 1.62
C TYR A 172 -9.34 -12.19 1.98
N LYS A 173 -8.15 -12.78 2.04
CA LYS A 173 -7.98 -14.24 2.30
C LYS A 173 -8.59 -14.70 3.61
N HIS A 174 -8.54 -13.85 4.64
CA HIS A 174 -9.08 -14.13 5.97
C HIS A 174 -10.61 -13.99 6.08
N VAL A 175 -11.29 -13.51 5.03
CA VAL A 175 -12.75 -13.53 4.93
C VAL A 175 -13.17 -14.89 4.41
N VAL A 176 -13.64 -15.76 5.31
CA VAL A 176 -14.04 -17.14 4.98
C VAL A 176 -15.50 -17.27 4.61
N LYS A 177 -16.35 -16.32 5.02
CA LYS A 177 -17.76 -16.30 4.67
C LYS A 177 -18.26 -14.86 4.58
N ALA A 178 -19.09 -14.60 3.56
CA ALA A 178 -19.85 -13.37 3.42
C ALA A 178 -21.32 -13.75 3.16
N GLU A 179 -22.25 -13.18 3.90
CA GLU A 179 -23.67 -13.52 3.82
C GLU A 179 -24.58 -12.34 4.14
N LYS A 180 -25.73 -12.28 3.48
CA LYS A 180 -26.82 -11.37 3.80
C LYS A 180 -27.51 -11.88 5.07
N VAL A 181 -27.60 -11.03 6.09
CA VAL A 181 -28.22 -11.37 7.38
C VAL A 181 -29.45 -10.50 7.69
N GLY A 182 -29.77 -9.55 6.82
CA GLY A 182 -30.94 -8.68 6.91
C GLY A 182 -31.22 -7.96 5.60
N PRO A 183 -32.29 -7.17 5.50
CA PRO A 183 -32.61 -6.43 4.25
C PRO A 183 -31.50 -5.51 3.78
N HIS A 184 -30.72 -4.96 4.71
CA HIS A 184 -29.61 -4.03 4.46
C HIS A 184 -28.31 -4.49 5.12
N ASP A 185 -28.28 -5.66 5.77
CA ASP A 185 -27.17 -6.09 6.62
C ASP A 185 -26.37 -7.22 5.96
N ILE A 186 -25.05 -7.06 5.90
CA ILE A 186 -24.11 -8.05 5.37
C ILE A 186 -23.12 -8.42 6.47
N LYS A 187 -22.97 -9.71 6.74
CA LYS A 187 -22.02 -10.27 7.69
C LYS A 187 -20.84 -10.88 6.97
N PHE A 188 -19.64 -10.57 7.46
CA PHE A 188 -18.38 -11.19 7.06
C PHE A 188 -17.81 -11.94 8.27
N THR A 189 -17.47 -13.21 8.08
CA THR A 189 -16.87 -14.06 9.11
C THR A 189 -15.41 -14.29 8.77
N PHE A 190 -14.54 -14.22 9.77
CA PHE A 190 -13.11 -14.36 9.63
C PHE A 190 -12.64 -15.76 10.07
N ASP A 191 -11.47 -16.18 9.60
CA ASP A 191 -10.89 -17.51 9.86
C ASP A 191 -10.38 -17.67 11.29
N ALA A 192 -10.03 -16.57 11.97
CA ALA A 192 -9.57 -16.56 13.36
C ALA A 192 -9.99 -15.26 14.07
N PRO A 193 -10.24 -15.33 15.40
CA PRO A 193 -10.49 -14.14 16.20
C PRO A 193 -9.20 -13.37 16.51
N GLY A 194 -9.35 -12.13 17.02
CA GLY A 194 -8.26 -11.30 17.55
C GLY A 194 -7.59 -10.38 16.52
N ASN A 195 -7.87 -10.54 15.25
CA ASN A 195 -7.32 -9.65 14.22
C ASN A 195 -8.24 -8.45 14.00
N ARG A 196 -7.95 -7.34 14.69
CA ARG A 196 -8.74 -6.10 14.66
C ARG A 196 -8.74 -5.38 13.31
N GLU A 197 -7.78 -5.69 12.44
CA GLU A 197 -7.65 -5.03 11.14
C GLU A 197 -8.72 -5.51 10.14
N LEU A 198 -9.18 -6.75 10.29
CA LEU A 198 -10.08 -7.38 9.31
C LEU A 198 -11.41 -6.64 9.10
N PRO A 199 -12.09 -6.12 10.14
CA PRO A 199 -13.23 -5.24 9.91
C PRO A 199 -12.89 -4.04 9.03
N THR A 200 -11.79 -3.34 9.31
CA THR A 200 -11.36 -2.16 8.54
C THR A 200 -11.02 -2.50 7.08
N ILE A 201 -10.35 -3.64 6.86
CA ILE A 201 -10.05 -4.17 5.51
C ILE A 201 -11.35 -4.37 4.72
N VAL A 202 -12.38 -4.94 5.32
CA VAL A 202 -13.69 -5.11 4.66
C VAL A 202 -14.38 -3.76 4.44
N GLY A 203 -14.20 -2.79 5.34
CA GLY A 203 -14.72 -1.41 5.18
C GLY A 203 -14.23 -0.71 3.91
N GLU A 204 -13.05 -1.07 3.41
CA GLU A 204 -12.45 -0.54 2.18
C GLU A 204 -12.97 -1.22 0.90
N LEU A 205 -13.87 -2.20 1.02
CA LEU A 205 -14.41 -2.91 -0.15
C LEU A 205 -15.10 -1.92 -1.11
N THR A 206 -14.56 -1.82 -2.31
CA THR A 206 -15.20 -1.11 -3.42
C THR A 206 -16.41 -1.91 -3.91
N VAL A 207 -17.59 -1.30 -3.89
CA VAL A 207 -18.83 -1.98 -4.27
C VAL A 207 -19.10 -1.80 -5.75
N LEU A 208 -19.37 -2.91 -6.44
CA LEU A 208 -19.62 -3.01 -7.88
C LEU A 208 -21.10 -3.34 -8.17
N PRO A 209 -21.72 -2.78 -9.22
CA PRO A 209 -23.13 -2.97 -9.53
C PRO A 209 -23.39 -4.36 -10.15
N LYS A 210 -23.89 -5.29 -9.36
CA LYS A 210 -24.21 -6.65 -9.80
C LYS A 210 -25.12 -6.65 -11.02
N HIS A 211 -26.21 -5.88 -10.98
CA HIS A 211 -27.21 -5.83 -12.05
C HIS A 211 -26.65 -5.32 -13.38
N TRP A 212 -25.64 -4.42 -13.34
CA TRP A 212 -24.98 -3.93 -14.54
C TRP A 212 -24.04 -4.99 -15.11
N TRP A 213 -23.22 -5.61 -14.28
CA TRP A 213 -22.28 -6.66 -14.70
C TRP A 213 -22.97 -7.92 -15.22
N GLU A 214 -24.09 -8.31 -14.62
CA GLU A 214 -24.90 -9.46 -15.09
C GLU A 214 -25.77 -9.13 -16.31
N GLY A 215 -25.86 -7.85 -16.67
CA GLY A 215 -26.58 -7.36 -17.84
C GLY A 215 -25.83 -7.54 -19.15
N LYS A 216 -26.38 -6.92 -20.20
CA LYS A 216 -25.80 -6.91 -21.54
C LYS A 216 -25.22 -5.54 -21.87
N ASP A 217 -24.15 -5.54 -22.69
CA ASP A 217 -23.58 -4.34 -23.27
C ASP A 217 -24.49 -3.72 -24.36
N SER A 218 -24.04 -2.60 -24.94
CA SER A 218 -24.78 -1.90 -26.02
C SER A 218 -24.97 -2.73 -27.30
N GLU A 219 -24.17 -3.79 -27.49
CA GLU A 219 -24.24 -4.71 -28.61
C GLU A 219 -25.09 -5.98 -28.30
N GLY A 220 -25.69 -6.05 -27.10
CA GLY A 220 -26.53 -7.16 -26.66
C GLY A 220 -25.73 -8.38 -26.14
N ARG A 221 -24.42 -8.29 -25.99
CA ARG A 221 -23.56 -9.36 -25.45
C ARG A 221 -23.57 -9.31 -23.92
N LYS A 222 -23.54 -10.46 -23.28
CA LYS A 222 -23.38 -10.53 -21.80
C LYS A 222 -22.03 -9.96 -21.40
N ARG A 223 -22.02 -9.06 -20.42
CA ARG A 223 -20.77 -8.53 -19.86
C ARG A 223 -19.98 -9.63 -19.16
N ASP A 224 -18.66 -9.58 -19.30
CA ASP A 224 -17.73 -10.48 -18.61
C ASP A 224 -16.85 -9.67 -17.65
N ILE A 225 -17.11 -9.79 -16.35
CA ILE A 225 -16.32 -9.14 -15.30
C ILE A 225 -14.86 -9.69 -15.21
N GLY A 226 -14.59 -10.83 -15.83
CA GLY A 226 -13.23 -11.40 -15.93
C GLY A 226 -12.42 -10.90 -17.13
N ALA A 227 -12.98 -9.99 -17.95
CA ALA A 227 -12.33 -9.42 -19.13
C ALA A 227 -12.08 -7.90 -18.98
N THR A 228 -11.13 -7.37 -19.75
CA THR A 228 -10.97 -5.92 -19.91
C THR A 228 -12.14 -5.34 -20.68
N THR A 229 -12.49 -4.09 -20.40
CA THR A 229 -13.54 -3.36 -21.14
C THR A 229 -13.25 -1.87 -21.14
N LEU A 230 -13.62 -1.20 -22.23
CA LEU A 230 -13.74 0.26 -22.33
C LEU A 230 -15.21 0.71 -22.34
N GLU A 231 -16.17 -0.17 -22.04
CA GLU A 231 -17.53 0.25 -21.78
C GLU A 231 -17.55 1.13 -20.50
N LYS A 232 -18.24 2.29 -20.57
CA LYS A 232 -18.35 3.20 -19.43
C LYS A 232 -19.07 2.52 -18.28
N PRO A 233 -18.40 2.32 -17.13
CA PRO A 233 -18.99 1.58 -16.04
C PRO A 233 -20.05 2.39 -15.31
N LEU A 234 -21.09 1.69 -14.82
CA LEU A 234 -22.05 2.26 -13.89
C LEU A 234 -21.41 2.33 -12.49
N GLY A 235 -21.45 3.50 -11.86
CA GLY A 235 -20.90 3.75 -10.54
C GLY A 235 -21.93 4.17 -9.51
N SER A 236 -21.50 4.25 -8.26
CA SER A 236 -22.23 4.83 -7.12
C SER A 236 -21.58 6.12 -6.63
N GLY A 237 -20.46 6.50 -7.22
CA GLY A 237 -19.62 7.62 -6.78
C GLY A 237 -20.02 8.97 -7.37
N PRO A 238 -19.31 10.04 -6.98
CA PRO A 238 -19.61 11.41 -7.34
C PRO A 238 -19.32 11.77 -8.80
N TYR A 239 -18.59 10.91 -9.52
CA TYR A 239 -18.23 11.11 -10.93
C TYR A 239 -18.64 9.93 -11.81
N ALA A 240 -18.85 10.22 -13.09
CA ALA A 240 -19.08 9.23 -14.14
C ALA A 240 -18.21 9.57 -15.36
N ILE A 241 -17.84 8.57 -16.18
CA ILE A 241 -17.13 8.81 -17.44
C ILE A 241 -18.09 9.46 -18.44
N ARG A 242 -17.83 10.71 -18.83
CA ARG A 242 -18.56 11.39 -19.88
C ARG A 242 -18.07 10.96 -21.26
N ASP A 243 -16.77 11.07 -21.50
CA ASP A 243 -16.12 10.70 -22.76
C ASP A 243 -14.68 10.25 -22.55
N PHE A 244 -14.11 9.60 -23.55
CA PHE A 244 -12.71 9.20 -23.55
C PHE A 244 -12.18 9.01 -24.98
N VAL A 245 -10.85 9.11 -25.10
CA VAL A 245 -10.08 8.64 -26.27
C VAL A 245 -9.13 7.56 -25.74
N ALA A 246 -9.33 6.32 -26.20
CA ALA A 246 -8.58 5.17 -25.68
C ALA A 246 -7.08 5.43 -25.67
N GLY A 247 -6.43 5.21 -24.54
CA GLY A 247 -5.01 5.44 -24.31
C GLY A 247 -4.55 6.89 -24.27
N ARG A 248 -5.44 7.88 -24.49
CA ARG A 248 -5.06 9.31 -24.59
C ARG A 248 -5.73 10.21 -23.58
N SER A 249 -7.04 10.08 -23.36
CA SER A 249 -7.74 10.94 -22.41
C SER A 249 -9.00 10.29 -21.86
N VAL A 250 -9.35 10.63 -20.62
CA VAL A 250 -10.62 10.30 -19.98
C VAL A 250 -11.16 11.58 -19.34
N THR A 251 -12.42 11.90 -19.62
CA THR A 251 -13.15 13.00 -19.01
C THR A 251 -14.25 12.46 -18.10
N LEU A 252 -14.19 12.80 -16.84
CA LEU A 252 -15.25 12.56 -15.88
C LEU A 252 -16.14 13.79 -15.77
N GLU A 253 -17.44 13.59 -15.60
CA GLU A 253 -18.39 14.63 -15.20
C GLU A 253 -18.94 14.34 -13.80
N ARG A 254 -19.21 15.40 -13.05
CA ARG A 254 -19.82 15.29 -11.73
C ARG A 254 -21.28 14.87 -11.84
N VAL A 255 -21.65 13.83 -11.10
CA VAL A 255 -23.03 13.33 -11.05
C VAL A 255 -23.91 14.33 -10.30
N LYS A 256 -24.87 14.95 -11.00
CA LYS A 256 -25.74 16.01 -10.42
C LYS A 256 -26.61 15.51 -9.27
N ASN A 257 -27.12 14.30 -9.37
CA ASN A 257 -28.01 13.68 -8.39
C ASN A 257 -27.25 12.60 -7.57
N TYR A 258 -25.99 12.85 -7.28
CA TYR A 258 -25.20 11.95 -6.46
C TYR A 258 -25.83 11.77 -5.08
N TRP A 259 -26.16 10.53 -4.71
CA TRP A 259 -26.84 10.21 -3.45
C TRP A 259 -26.09 10.67 -2.21
N GLY A 260 -24.74 10.61 -2.25
CA GLY A 260 -23.86 10.95 -1.13
C GLY A 260 -23.53 12.42 -1.00
N ALA A 261 -24.12 13.32 -1.79
CA ALA A 261 -23.79 14.75 -1.78
C ALA A 261 -23.93 15.41 -0.39
N ASN A 262 -24.89 14.92 0.42
CA ASN A 262 -25.15 15.40 1.78
C ASN A 262 -24.63 14.44 2.86
N ALA A 263 -23.92 13.38 2.50
CA ALA A 263 -23.30 12.48 3.49
C ALA A 263 -22.18 13.23 4.24
N PRO A 264 -22.10 13.16 5.58
CA PRO A 264 -21.09 13.87 6.37
C PRO A 264 -19.66 13.64 5.87
N THR A 265 -19.39 12.46 5.35
CA THR A 265 -18.10 12.04 4.79
C THR A 265 -17.82 12.58 3.39
N ARG A 266 -18.77 13.30 2.75
CA ARG A 266 -18.65 13.83 1.37
C ARG A 266 -18.88 15.34 1.25
N ILE A 267 -19.45 16.00 2.27
CA ILE A 267 -19.64 17.46 2.27
C ILE A 267 -18.30 18.16 2.05
N GLY A 268 -18.30 19.20 1.20
CA GLY A 268 -17.11 20.01 0.87
C GLY A 268 -16.09 19.32 -0.05
N GLN A 269 -16.40 18.14 -0.58
CA GLN A 269 -15.53 17.39 -1.47
C GLN A 269 -16.10 17.30 -2.89
N ASN A 270 -15.28 16.87 -3.86
CA ASN A 270 -15.68 16.61 -5.24
C ASN A 270 -16.30 17.86 -5.90
N ASN A 271 -15.52 18.95 -5.93
CA ASN A 271 -16.07 20.27 -6.27
C ASN A 271 -16.03 20.59 -7.76
N PHE A 272 -15.20 19.92 -8.56
CA PHE A 272 -15.09 20.16 -10.00
C PHE A 272 -16.29 19.60 -10.76
N ASP A 273 -16.78 20.34 -11.78
CA ASP A 273 -17.82 19.82 -12.68
C ASP A 273 -17.24 18.77 -13.63
N GLU A 274 -16.00 18.98 -14.05
CA GLU A 274 -15.28 18.06 -14.94
C GLU A 274 -13.87 17.79 -14.42
N MET A 275 -13.43 16.55 -14.59
CA MET A 275 -12.05 16.16 -14.36
C MET A 275 -11.55 15.45 -15.61
N ARG A 276 -10.48 15.97 -16.20
CA ARG A 276 -9.88 15.42 -17.40
C ARG A 276 -8.48 14.91 -17.12
N PHE A 277 -8.24 13.65 -17.49
CA PHE A 277 -6.95 12.97 -17.41
C PHE A 277 -6.37 12.89 -18.83
N GLU A 278 -5.23 13.57 -19.04
CA GLU A 278 -4.49 13.54 -20.30
C GLU A 278 -3.28 12.63 -20.15
N PHE A 279 -3.17 11.63 -21.04
CA PHE A 279 -2.11 10.62 -20.98
C PHE A 279 -0.98 10.97 -21.94
N PHE A 280 0.22 10.98 -21.40
CA PHE A 280 1.45 11.22 -22.13
C PHE A 280 2.38 10.01 -22.01
N ARG A 281 3.12 9.71 -23.09
CA ARG A 281 4.04 8.56 -23.10
C ARG A 281 5.30 8.81 -22.27
N ASP A 282 5.74 10.07 -22.17
CA ASP A 282 6.93 10.44 -21.44
C ASP A 282 6.75 11.76 -20.66
N THR A 283 7.61 11.94 -19.67
CA THR A 283 7.58 13.08 -18.76
C THR A 283 8.04 14.39 -19.42
N THR A 284 8.85 14.35 -20.47
CA THR A 284 9.33 15.55 -21.16
C THR A 284 8.20 16.21 -21.94
N VAL A 285 7.48 15.41 -22.73
CA VAL A 285 6.31 15.91 -23.49
C VAL A 285 5.22 16.41 -22.54
N SER A 286 4.98 15.71 -21.43
CA SER A 286 3.98 16.12 -20.44
C SER A 286 4.36 17.43 -19.75
N LEU A 287 5.63 17.68 -19.49
CA LEU A 287 6.10 18.95 -18.93
C LEU A 287 5.90 20.11 -19.91
N GLU A 288 6.19 19.92 -21.18
CA GLU A 288 5.95 20.94 -22.21
C GLU A 288 4.44 21.23 -22.39
N ALA A 289 3.60 20.20 -22.33
CA ALA A 289 2.14 20.37 -22.32
C ALA A 289 1.66 21.17 -21.09
N PHE A 290 2.24 20.92 -19.91
CA PHE A 290 1.96 21.70 -18.71
C PHE A 290 2.39 23.17 -18.85
N LYS A 291 3.59 23.44 -19.37
CA LYS A 291 4.08 24.80 -19.65
C LYS A 291 3.19 25.56 -20.63
N ALA A 292 2.62 24.84 -21.62
CA ALA A 292 1.67 25.36 -22.60
C ALA A 292 0.22 25.47 -22.08
N ASP A 293 -0.02 25.33 -20.77
CA ASP A 293 -1.35 25.39 -20.13
C ASP A 293 -2.37 24.34 -20.67
N GLN A 294 -1.90 23.20 -21.13
CA GLN A 294 -2.77 22.10 -21.54
C GLN A 294 -3.24 21.24 -20.38
N ALA A 295 -2.58 21.35 -19.22
CA ALA A 295 -2.97 20.72 -17.97
C ALA A 295 -2.84 21.71 -16.81
N ASP A 296 -3.60 21.48 -15.74
CA ASP A 296 -3.67 22.38 -14.59
C ASP A 296 -2.62 22.06 -13.53
N TRP A 297 -2.19 20.81 -13.42
CA TRP A 297 -1.07 20.42 -12.53
C TRP A 297 -0.32 19.19 -13.01
N ILE A 298 0.91 19.11 -12.54
CA ILE A 298 1.79 17.95 -12.69
C ILE A 298 2.39 17.61 -11.33
N ILE A 299 2.49 16.31 -11.04
CA ILE A 299 3.23 15.80 -9.89
C ILE A 299 4.64 15.47 -10.36
N GLU A 300 5.63 16.23 -9.89
CA GLU A 300 7.02 16.08 -10.34
C GLU A 300 7.80 15.13 -9.44
N SER A 301 8.17 13.98 -9.99
CA SER A 301 8.98 12.97 -9.31
C SER A 301 10.48 13.08 -9.60
N SER A 302 10.87 13.83 -10.63
CA SER A 302 12.25 14.00 -11.04
C SER A 302 12.93 15.14 -10.28
N ALA A 303 13.93 14.83 -9.47
CA ALA A 303 14.76 15.84 -8.80
C ALA A 303 15.45 16.77 -9.80
N LYS A 304 15.90 16.22 -10.95
CA LYS A 304 16.51 17.02 -12.02
C LYS A 304 15.50 18.02 -12.58
N SER A 305 14.33 17.57 -13.00
CA SER A 305 13.31 18.45 -13.57
C SER A 305 12.90 19.54 -12.59
N TRP A 306 12.67 19.17 -11.30
CA TRP A 306 12.34 20.15 -10.25
C TRP A 306 13.41 21.23 -10.07
N ALA A 307 14.69 20.85 -10.17
CA ALA A 307 15.82 21.78 -10.03
C ALA A 307 16.05 22.67 -11.26
N THR A 308 15.70 22.21 -12.48
CA THR A 308 16.21 22.84 -13.71
C THR A 308 15.17 23.15 -14.77
N ALA A 309 13.90 22.76 -14.59
CA ALA A 309 12.90 22.89 -15.67
C ALA A 309 11.73 23.81 -15.35
N TYR A 310 11.66 24.34 -14.12
CA TYR A 310 10.59 25.21 -13.64
C TYR A 310 11.03 26.68 -13.52
N ASP A 311 11.80 27.16 -14.48
CA ASP A 311 12.29 28.56 -14.60
C ASP A 311 11.60 29.36 -15.70
N PHE A 312 10.49 28.85 -16.27
CA PHE A 312 9.75 29.49 -17.35
C PHE A 312 8.89 30.68 -16.89
N PRO A 313 8.47 31.58 -17.80
CA PRO A 313 7.82 32.86 -17.46
C PRO A 313 6.60 32.74 -16.52
N ALA A 314 5.75 31.75 -16.70
CA ALA A 314 4.57 31.59 -15.86
C ALA A 314 4.91 31.30 -14.37
N VAL A 315 6.07 30.73 -14.06
CA VAL A 315 6.56 30.54 -12.69
C VAL A 315 7.08 31.86 -12.12
N THR A 316 7.91 32.60 -12.87
CA THR A 316 8.45 33.90 -12.43
C THR A 316 7.36 34.95 -12.27
N GLU A 317 6.30 34.90 -13.06
CA GLU A 317 5.11 35.75 -12.99
C GLU A 317 4.09 35.28 -11.95
N LYS A 318 4.36 34.19 -11.23
CA LYS A 318 3.48 33.60 -10.22
C LYS A 318 2.10 33.15 -10.74
N ARG A 319 2.00 32.88 -12.05
CA ARG A 319 0.83 32.22 -12.66
C ARG A 319 0.86 30.71 -12.43
N VAL A 320 2.04 30.15 -12.29
CA VAL A 320 2.30 28.77 -11.86
C VAL A 320 2.91 28.80 -10.47
N VAL A 321 2.40 27.99 -9.57
CA VAL A 321 2.85 27.83 -8.20
C VAL A 321 3.56 26.48 -8.05
N LEU A 322 4.72 26.49 -7.41
CA LEU A 322 5.46 25.29 -7.02
C LEU A 322 5.22 25.03 -5.55
N GLU A 323 4.71 23.86 -5.20
CA GLU A 323 4.35 23.49 -3.83
C GLU A 323 4.89 22.12 -3.46
N GLU A 324 5.26 21.97 -2.20
CA GLU A 324 5.69 20.70 -1.62
C GLU A 324 4.72 20.32 -0.50
N PHE A 325 4.05 19.17 -0.65
CA PHE A 325 3.10 18.66 0.33
C PHE A 325 3.73 17.51 1.11
N PRO A 326 3.80 17.59 2.45
CA PRO A 326 4.41 16.54 3.27
C PRO A 326 3.67 15.21 3.10
N ILE A 327 4.43 14.11 3.10
CA ILE A 327 3.92 12.75 3.11
C ILE A 327 3.91 12.29 4.57
N ASN A 328 2.74 12.37 5.21
CA ASN A 328 2.54 12.02 6.62
C ASN A 328 1.68 10.77 6.80
N ASP A 329 1.11 10.23 5.72
CA ASP A 329 0.14 9.15 5.72
C ASP A 329 0.75 7.77 5.50
N SER A 330 2.03 7.73 5.19
CA SER A 330 2.73 6.48 4.90
C SER A 330 4.23 6.61 5.13
N GLY A 331 4.86 5.48 5.47
CA GLY A 331 6.30 5.31 5.45
C GLY A 331 6.74 4.45 4.27
N ARG A 332 8.03 4.29 4.10
CA ARG A 332 8.58 3.35 3.12
C ARG A 332 10.03 3.00 3.37
N MET A 333 10.40 1.80 2.97
CA MET A 333 11.77 1.41 2.67
C MET A 333 11.93 1.33 1.15
N GLN A 334 12.95 1.98 0.62
CA GLN A 334 13.45 1.77 -0.72
C GLN A 334 14.93 1.41 -0.62
N GLY A 335 15.35 0.33 -1.25
CA GLY A 335 16.73 -0.12 -1.15
C GLY A 335 17.12 -1.17 -2.19
N PHE A 336 18.41 -1.45 -2.27
CA PHE A 336 18.90 -2.62 -2.97
C PHE A 336 18.68 -3.84 -2.07
N ALA A 337 17.70 -4.66 -2.44
CA ALA A 337 17.33 -5.88 -1.72
C ALA A 337 18.23 -7.03 -2.14
N PHE A 338 18.85 -7.68 -1.18
CA PHE A 338 19.65 -8.88 -1.40
C PHE A 338 18.78 -10.13 -1.45
N ASN A 339 19.00 -10.99 -2.42
CA ASN A 339 18.42 -12.33 -2.38
C ASN A 339 19.27 -13.23 -1.49
N ILE A 340 18.87 -13.36 -0.21
CA ILE A 340 19.65 -14.16 0.77
C ILE A 340 19.54 -15.69 0.56
N ARG A 341 18.76 -16.13 -0.45
CA ARG A 341 18.77 -17.52 -0.93
C ARG A 341 20.09 -17.82 -1.69
N ARG A 342 20.79 -16.78 -2.16
CA ARG A 342 22.13 -16.89 -2.74
C ARG A 342 23.16 -17.00 -1.62
N GLU A 343 24.07 -17.97 -1.70
CA GLU A 343 25.10 -18.26 -0.68
C GLU A 343 25.91 -17.02 -0.28
N LEU A 344 26.30 -16.19 -1.25
CA LEU A 344 27.03 -14.94 -1.01
C LEU A 344 26.32 -14.02 -0.01
N PHE A 345 25.00 -13.87 -0.13
CA PHE A 345 24.21 -12.97 0.69
C PHE A 345 23.59 -13.62 1.94
N ALA A 346 23.84 -14.90 2.19
CA ALA A 346 23.46 -15.54 3.45
C ALA A 346 24.19 -14.90 4.64
N ASP A 347 25.45 -14.51 4.46
CA ASP A 347 26.26 -13.87 5.51
C ASP A 347 25.94 -12.36 5.63
N LYS A 348 25.48 -11.94 6.83
CA LYS A 348 25.17 -10.53 7.12
C LYS A 348 26.39 -9.59 7.00
N ARG A 349 27.62 -10.11 7.19
CA ARG A 349 28.85 -9.31 7.06
C ARG A 349 29.09 -8.88 5.63
N VAL A 350 28.75 -9.74 4.67
CA VAL A 350 28.78 -9.41 3.24
C VAL A 350 27.76 -8.30 2.94
N ARG A 351 26.50 -8.46 3.38
CA ARG A 351 25.46 -7.45 3.17
C ARG A 351 25.85 -6.10 3.79
N ARG A 352 26.42 -6.12 4.99
CA ARG A 352 26.93 -4.91 5.67
C ARG A 352 28.08 -4.26 4.89
N ALA A 353 28.99 -5.05 4.30
CA ALA A 353 30.07 -4.54 3.46
C ALA A 353 29.54 -3.78 2.24
N PHE A 354 28.47 -4.29 1.60
CA PHE A 354 27.79 -3.59 0.51
C PHE A 354 27.19 -2.26 0.99
N ASN A 355 26.60 -2.21 2.19
CA ASN A 355 26.05 -0.96 2.73
C ASN A 355 27.16 0.11 2.95
N TYR A 356 28.33 -0.29 3.43
CA TYR A 356 29.49 0.62 3.57
C TYR A 356 30.03 1.13 2.22
N ALA A 357 29.90 0.34 1.15
CA ALA A 357 30.36 0.72 -0.18
C ALA A 357 29.43 1.71 -0.89
N PHE A 358 28.24 2.00 -0.36
CA PHE A 358 27.26 2.88 -0.96
C PHE A 358 27.41 4.33 -0.48
N ASP A 359 27.99 5.18 -1.31
CA ASP A 359 28.19 6.62 -1.05
C ASP A 359 26.92 7.39 -1.46
N PHE A 360 25.97 7.48 -0.52
CA PHE A 360 24.71 8.18 -0.75
C PHE A 360 24.91 9.69 -0.92
N GLU A 361 25.76 10.32 -0.11
CA GLU A 361 25.94 11.76 -0.09
C GLU A 361 26.45 12.29 -1.42
N GLU A 362 27.45 11.64 -2.01
CA GLU A 362 27.95 12.02 -3.32
C GLU A 362 26.95 11.72 -4.42
N MET A 363 26.24 10.59 -4.35
CA MET A 363 25.15 10.27 -5.27
C MET A 363 24.04 11.32 -5.20
N ASN A 364 23.62 11.73 -4.01
CA ASN A 364 22.57 12.72 -3.80
C ASN A 364 22.96 14.07 -4.43
N LYS A 365 24.22 14.48 -4.26
CA LYS A 365 24.76 15.70 -4.86
C LYS A 365 24.77 15.63 -6.38
N GLN A 366 25.32 14.55 -6.95
CA GLN A 366 25.54 14.43 -8.41
C GLN A 366 24.27 14.11 -9.18
N LEU A 367 23.42 13.19 -8.67
CA LEU A 367 22.25 12.71 -9.40
C LEU A 367 20.96 13.41 -8.99
N PHE A 368 20.85 13.89 -7.75
CA PHE A 368 19.60 14.37 -7.16
C PHE A 368 19.65 15.79 -6.61
N TYR A 369 20.73 16.54 -6.93
CA TYR A 369 20.85 17.97 -6.58
C TYR A 369 20.73 18.23 -5.07
N GLY A 370 21.12 17.27 -4.22
CA GLY A 370 21.05 17.39 -2.77
C GLY A 370 19.63 17.30 -2.18
N GLN A 371 18.62 16.90 -2.98
CA GLN A 371 17.21 17.02 -2.60
C GLN A 371 16.67 15.85 -1.79
N TYR A 372 17.42 14.78 -1.65
CA TYR A 372 16.94 13.56 -0.99
C TYR A 372 17.62 13.34 0.37
N LYS A 373 16.97 12.48 1.19
CA LYS A 373 17.50 12.03 2.48
C LYS A 373 17.75 10.52 2.42
N ARG A 374 18.81 10.04 3.09
CA ARG A 374 19.04 8.61 3.25
C ARG A 374 17.95 8.00 4.13
N ILE A 375 17.43 6.86 3.74
CA ILE A 375 16.49 6.09 4.54
C ILE A 375 17.24 5.38 5.66
N ASN A 376 16.75 5.51 6.90
CA ASN A 376 17.30 4.87 8.10
C ASN A 376 16.31 3.94 8.81
N SER A 377 15.12 3.72 8.22
CA SER A 377 14.06 2.88 8.79
C SER A 377 13.23 2.24 7.68
N TYR A 378 12.70 1.05 7.92
CA TYR A 378 11.69 0.43 7.04
C TYR A 378 10.35 1.20 7.08
N PHE A 379 10.15 2.01 8.12
CA PHE A 379 8.98 2.86 8.33
C PHE A 379 9.31 4.35 8.23
N GLU A 380 10.33 4.68 7.43
CA GLU A 380 10.83 6.05 7.28
C GLU A 380 9.72 7.05 7.00
N GLY A 381 9.73 8.18 7.73
CA GLY A 381 8.76 9.26 7.60
C GLY A 381 7.55 9.15 8.53
N THR A 382 7.47 8.11 9.37
CA THR A 382 6.36 7.90 10.31
C THR A 382 6.84 7.78 11.76
N GLU A 383 5.91 7.84 12.72
CA GLU A 383 6.18 7.57 14.14
C GLU A 383 6.60 6.11 14.43
N LEU A 384 6.39 5.22 13.44
CA LEU A 384 6.72 3.80 13.53
C LEU A 384 8.22 3.52 13.28
N ALA A 385 8.95 4.51 12.75
CA ALA A 385 10.39 4.42 12.52
C ALA A 385 11.15 4.29 13.85
N SER A 386 12.06 3.33 13.93
CA SER A 386 12.96 3.19 15.08
C SER A 386 14.04 4.28 15.07
N SER A 387 14.45 4.73 16.25
CA SER A 387 15.51 5.72 16.42
C SER A 387 16.20 5.53 17.79
N GLY A 388 17.43 5.98 17.92
CA GLY A 388 18.21 5.80 19.17
C GLY A 388 18.34 4.32 19.56
N VAL A 389 18.36 4.01 20.85
CA VAL A 389 18.28 2.64 21.39
C VAL A 389 16.85 2.32 21.82
N PRO A 390 16.46 1.02 21.87
CA PRO A 390 15.11 0.66 22.29
C PRO A 390 14.84 1.05 23.74
N VAL A 391 13.66 1.57 24.02
CA VAL A 391 13.24 2.03 25.35
C VAL A 391 11.92 1.41 25.76
N GLN A 392 11.67 1.30 27.07
CA GLN A 392 10.39 0.89 27.65
C GLN A 392 9.76 -0.34 26.95
N ARG A 393 8.54 -0.20 26.45
CA ARG A 393 7.75 -1.28 25.83
C ARG A 393 8.44 -1.93 24.64
N GLU A 394 9.18 -1.16 23.83
CA GLU A 394 9.96 -1.69 22.72
C GLU A 394 11.05 -2.68 23.20
N PHE A 395 11.77 -2.32 24.26
CA PHE A 395 12.79 -3.18 24.86
C PHE A 395 12.19 -4.46 25.48
N ASP A 396 11.04 -4.34 26.13
CA ASP A 396 10.34 -5.50 26.69
C ASP A 396 9.89 -6.48 25.60
N ILE A 397 9.34 -5.96 24.49
CA ILE A 397 8.96 -6.78 23.34
C ILE A 397 10.18 -7.52 22.75
N LEU A 398 11.32 -6.85 22.60
CA LEU A 398 12.55 -7.47 22.12
C LEU A 398 13.02 -8.60 23.04
N LYS A 399 12.89 -8.44 24.36
CA LYS A 399 13.17 -9.53 25.32
C LYS A 399 12.22 -10.71 25.20
N GLU A 400 10.93 -10.44 25.03
CA GLU A 400 9.89 -11.47 24.90
C GLU A 400 10.09 -12.36 23.67
N VAL A 401 10.61 -11.81 22.57
CA VAL A 401 10.80 -12.55 21.30
C VAL A 401 12.19 -13.16 21.14
N TYR A 402 13.00 -13.17 22.20
CA TYR A 402 14.40 -13.60 22.19
C TYR A 402 14.71 -14.73 21.19
N GLY A 403 15.87 -14.60 20.49
CA GLY A 403 16.32 -15.54 19.45
C GLY A 403 17.48 -14.95 18.65
N ASP A 404 17.45 -15.06 17.32
CA ASP A 404 18.43 -14.46 16.41
C ASP A 404 18.27 -12.93 16.32
N ILE A 405 18.67 -12.26 17.39
CA ILE A 405 18.71 -10.80 17.48
C ILE A 405 20.16 -10.36 17.56
N PRO A 406 20.67 -9.58 16.59
CA PRO A 406 22.00 -9.00 16.69
C PRO A 406 22.13 -8.17 17.98
N PRO A 407 23.22 -8.31 18.76
CA PRO A 407 23.38 -7.59 20.03
C PRO A 407 23.32 -6.05 19.86
N GLU A 408 23.65 -5.57 18.70
CA GLU A 408 23.60 -4.15 18.34
C GLU A 408 22.17 -3.59 18.37
N VAL A 409 21.14 -4.42 18.12
CA VAL A 409 19.71 -4.02 18.19
C VAL A 409 19.37 -3.34 19.51
N ILE A 410 19.95 -3.82 20.59
CA ILE A 410 19.71 -3.30 21.96
C ILE A 410 20.74 -2.25 22.34
N ALA A 411 21.99 -2.41 21.89
CA ALA A 411 23.14 -1.67 22.42
C ALA A 411 23.43 -0.35 21.67
N LYS A 412 22.97 -0.19 20.42
CA LYS A 412 23.35 0.92 19.56
C LYS A 412 22.19 1.45 18.73
N PRO A 413 22.14 2.76 18.45
CA PRO A 413 21.29 3.29 17.39
C PRO A 413 21.76 2.74 16.04
N TYR A 414 20.81 2.43 15.15
CA TYR A 414 21.14 2.10 13.77
C TYR A 414 21.40 3.40 12.98
N GLU A 415 22.52 3.43 12.29
CA GLU A 415 22.89 4.51 11.39
C GLU A 415 23.56 3.94 10.14
N ASN A 416 23.21 4.46 8.99
CA ASN A 416 23.91 4.11 7.76
C ASN A 416 25.29 4.77 7.72
N PRO A 417 26.29 4.14 7.05
CA PRO A 417 27.57 4.79 6.78
C PRO A 417 27.37 6.10 6.02
N VAL A 418 28.07 7.16 6.44
CA VAL A 418 28.07 8.47 5.79
C VAL A 418 29.29 8.56 4.89
N GLY A 419 29.08 9.00 3.63
CA GLY A 419 30.13 9.22 2.62
C GLY A 419 30.30 10.71 2.28
N GLY A 420 30.44 11.04 0.98
CA GLY A 420 30.52 12.40 0.42
C GLY A 420 31.87 13.10 0.61
N ASP A 421 32.66 12.63 1.56
CA ASP A 421 34.03 13.10 1.82
C ASP A 421 35.03 11.99 1.49
N PRO A 422 36.15 12.31 0.79
CA PRO A 422 37.13 11.29 0.36
C PRO A 422 37.74 10.49 1.52
N GLU A 423 37.86 11.07 2.73
CA GLU A 423 38.40 10.38 3.90
C GLU A 423 37.37 9.38 4.45
N LYS A 424 36.10 9.78 4.59
CA LYS A 424 35.00 8.92 4.99
C LYS A 424 34.80 7.76 4.00
N VAL A 425 34.84 8.04 2.69
CA VAL A 425 34.73 7.02 1.64
C VAL A 425 35.86 6.01 1.74
N ARG A 426 37.11 6.44 2.02
CA ARG A 426 38.24 5.54 2.27
C ARG A 426 38.04 4.69 3.52
N GLU A 427 37.57 5.28 4.60
CA GLU A 427 37.27 4.53 5.84
C GLU A 427 36.15 3.50 5.61
N ASN A 428 35.06 3.89 4.98
CA ASN A 428 33.97 2.99 4.61
C ASN A 428 34.47 1.80 3.77
N ARG A 429 35.36 2.05 2.79
CA ARG A 429 35.97 0.99 1.99
C ARG A 429 36.85 0.06 2.84
N ARG A 430 37.61 0.57 3.80
CA ARG A 430 38.40 -0.27 4.75
C ARG A 430 37.45 -1.16 5.56
N GLN A 431 36.33 -0.61 6.05
CA GLN A 431 35.34 -1.39 6.79
C GLN A 431 34.70 -2.47 5.90
N SER A 432 34.35 -2.18 4.64
CA SER A 432 33.88 -3.17 3.66
C SER A 432 34.89 -4.30 3.48
N THR A 433 36.14 -3.95 3.20
CA THR A 433 37.21 -4.95 3.00
C THR A 433 37.42 -5.83 4.22
N ARG A 434 37.39 -5.25 5.43
CA ARG A 434 37.50 -5.99 6.69
C ARG A 434 36.36 -6.99 6.85
N LEU A 435 35.11 -6.56 6.65
CA LEU A 435 33.93 -7.42 6.78
C LEU A 435 33.94 -8.57 5.77
N LEU A 436 34.35 -8.31 4.52
CA LEU A 436 34.49 -9.35 3.50
C LEU A 436 35.58 -10.38 3.88
N LYS A 437 36.72 -9.91 4.43
CA LYS A 437 37.77 -10.79 4.94
C LYS A 437 37.28 -11.64 6.11
N GLU A 438 36.60 -11.04 7.09
CA GLU A 438 35.97 -11.76 8.20
C GLU A 438 34.93 -12.79 7.74
N ALA A 439 34.27 -12.56 6.60
CA ALA A 439 33.34 -13.48 5.96
C ALA A 439 34.03 -14.59 5.13
N GLY A 440 35.38 -14.56 5.04
CA GLY A 440 36.16 -15.60 4.36
C GLY A 440 36.51 -15.29 2.88
N TYR A 441 36.35 -14.04 2.47
CA TYR A 441 36.74 -13.58 1.12
C TYR A 441 38.09 -12.86 1.17
N GLU A 442 38.88 -13.00 0.10
CA GLU A 442 40.19 -12.37 -0.01
C GLU A 442 40.33 -11.63 -1.35
N VAL A 443 41.11 -10.56 -1.34
CA VAL A 443 41.48 -9.87 -2.61
C VAL A 443 42.78 -10.46 -3.13
N ARG A 444 42.72 -11.09 -4.32
CA ARG A 444 43.88 -11.60 -5.07
C ARG A 444 43.86 -11.01 -6.47
N ASP A 445 44.96 -10.43 -6.90
CA ASP A 445 45.08 -9.81 -8.22
C ASP A 445 43.93 -8.85 -8.55
N GLN A 446 43.57 -7.98 -7.61
CA GLN A 446 42.47 -7.01 -7.66
C GLN A 446 41.07 -7.64 -7.76
N LYS A 447 40.93 -8.96 -7.58
CA LYS A 447 39.68 -9.69 -7.59
C LYS A 447 39.35 -10.18 -6.18
N LEU A 448 38.11 -9.96 -5.75
CA LEU A 448 37.60 -10.59 -4.54
C LEU A 448 37.29 -12.05 -4.86
N VAL A 449 37.90 -12.96 -4.13
CA VAL A 449 37.71 -14.41 -4.35
C VAL A 449 37.20 -15.09 -3.08
N ASP A 450 36.45 -16.17 -3.26
CA ASP A 450 36.01 -17.07 -2.20
C ASP A 450 37.15 -18.02 -1.77
N LYS A 451 36.88 -18.87 -0.81
CA LYS A 451 37.82 -19.89 -0.31
C LYS A 451 38.37 -20.87 -1.38
N ASN A 452 37.63 -21.01 -2.49
CA ASN A 452 37.99 -21.87 -3.62
C ASN A 452 38.75 -21.11 -4.72
N GLY A 453 39.02 -19.83 -4.53
CA GLY A 453 39.67 -18.95 -5.52
C GLY A 453 38.73 -18.47 -6.64
N LYS A 454 37.42 -18.71 -6.54
CA LYS A 454 36.45 -18.21 -7.53
C LYS A 454 36.15 -16.74 -7.27
N GLN A 455 36.22 -15.92 -8.33
CA GLN A 455 35.88 -14.50 -8.24
C GLN A 455 34.40 -14.30 -7.84
N VAL A 456 34.17 -13.39 -6.90
CA VAL A 456 32.83 -12.96 -6.51
C VAL A 456 32.24 -12.09 -7.62
N SER A 457 31.08 -12.49 -8.13
CA SER A 457 30.30 -11.74 -9.12
C SER A 457 28.87 -11.55 -8.63
N VAL A 458 28.27 -10.40 -8.95
CA VAL A 458 26.87 -10.06 -8.62
C VAL A 458 26.16 -9.43 -9.80
N GLU A 459 24.90 -9.74 -9.95
CA GLU A 459 24.01 -9.14 -10.94
C GLU A 459 22.98 -8.21 -10.26
N PHE A 460 22.91 -6.97 -10.73
CA PHE A 460 21.78 -6.08 -10.45
C PHE A 460 20.76 -6.25 -11.57
N LEU A 461 19.58 -6.77 -11.23
CA LEU A 461 18.47 -6.89 -12.16
C LEU A 461 17.62 -5.62 -12.09
N ILE A 462 17.39 -4.97 -13.23
CA ILE A 462 16.66 -3.69 -13.35
C ILE A 462 15.76 -3.69 -14.59
N ASP A 463 14.73 -2.83 -14.58
CA ASP A 463 13.73 -2.69 -15.64
C ASP A 463 13.57 -1.25 -16.17
N SER A 464 14.37 -0.30 -15.64
CA SER A 464 14.17 1.10 -15.97
C SER A 464 15.47 1.91 -16.00
N PRO A 465 15.60 2.90 -16.92
CA PRO A 465 16.76 3.78 -17.00
C PRO A 465 17.06 4.57 -15.72
N PRO A 466 16.08 5.06 -14.95
CA PRO A 466 16.35 5.71 -13.66
C PRO A 466 17.07 4.80 -12.67
N SER A 467 16.65 3.53 -12.56
CA SER A 467 17.31 2.53 -11.70
C SER A 467 18.73 2.22 -12.18
N GLU A 468 18.93 2.16 -13.49
CA GLU A 468 20.25 1.93 -14.08
C GLU A 468 21.26 3.01 -13.68
N ARG A 469 20.88 4.28 -13.72
CA ARG A 469 21.75 5.39 -13.30
C ARG A 469 22.22 5.26 -11.86
N ILE A 470 21.36 4.80 -10.96
CA ILE A 470 21.69 4.61 -9.54
C ILE A 470 22.69 3.46 -9.39
N VAL A 471 22.46 2.33 -10.08
CA VAL A 471 23.36 1.18 -10.05
C VAL A 471 24.72 1.53 -10.68
N LEU A 472 24.75 2.22 -11.82
CA LEU A 472 25.99 2.66 -12.48
C LEU A 472 26.81 3.62 -11.60
N PHE A 473 26.17 4.42 -10.76
CA PHE A 473 26.89 5.22 -9.77
C PHE A 473 27.51 4.35 -8.67
N TYR A 474 26.80 3.31 -8.21
CA TYR A 474 27.26 2.43 -7.13
C TYR A 474 28.31 1.41 -7.58
N LYS A 475 28.22 0.90 -8.81
CA LYS A 475 29.08 -0.14 -9.40
C LYS A 475 30.58 0.09 -9.18
N PRO A 476 31.17 1.27 -9.46
CA PRO A 476 32.60 1.48 -9.27
C PRO A 476 33.07 1.28 -7.83
N SER A 477 32.21 1.53 -6.84
CA SER A 477 32.56 1.33 -5.43
C SER A 477 32.67 -0.16 -5.08
N LEU A 478 31.85 -1.01 -5.65
CA LEU A 478 31.90 -2.47 -5.50
C LEU A 478 33.10 -3.05 -6.28
N GLU A 479 33.37 -2.57 -7.49
CA GLU A 479 34.51 -3.01 -8.30
C GLU A 479 35.86 -2.70 -7.62
N ARG A 480 35.95 -1.57 -6.90
CA ARG A 480 37.12 -1.26 -6.07
C ARG A 480 37.33 -2.21 -4.90
N LEU A 481 36.34 -3.01 -4.53
CA LEU A 481 36.46 -4.11 -3.56
C LEU A 481 36.87 -5.44 -4.25
N GLY A 482 37.00 -5.46 -5.57
CA GLY A 482 37.31 -6.63 -6.38
C GLY A 482 36.09 -7.46 -6.80
N ILE A 483 34.89 -6.98 -6.57
CA ILE A 483 33.61 -7.63 -6.92
C ILE A 483 33.34 -7.35 -8.41
N GLU A 484 33.06 -8.40 -9.18
CA GLU A 484 32.57 -8.24 -10.55
C GLU A 484 31.08 -7.88 -10.54
N VAL A 485 30.71 -6.78 -11.17
CA VAL A 485 29.33 -6.26 -11.14
C VAL A 485 28.74 -6.23 -12.55
N THR A 486 27.68 -6.99 -12.73
CA THR A 486 26.86 -6.98 -13.95
C THR A 486 25.57 -6.19 -13.71
N VAL A 487 25.23 -5.31 -14.65
CA VAL A 487 23.94 -4.60 -14.66
C VAL A 487 23.09 -5.22 -15.77
N ARG A 488 21.99 -5.86 -15.40
CA ARG A 488 21.09 -6.54 -16.32
C ARG A 488 19.79 -5.78 -16.47
N THR A 489 19.69 -4.98 -17.51
CA THR A 489 18.44 -4.32 -17.88
C THR A 489 17.59 -5.24 -18.74
N VAL A 490 16.33 -5.45 -18.33
CA VAL A 490 15.36 -6.30 -19.03
C VAL A 490 14.03 -5.56 -19.18
N ASP A 491 13.16 -6.04 -20.06
CA ASP A 491 11.78 -5.52 -20.14
C ASP A 491 10.96 -5.85 -18.90
N THR A 492 9.86 -5.12 -18.69
CA THR A 492 9.02 -5.25 -17.50
C THR A 492 8.47 -6.66 -17.31
N ALA A 493 8.11 -7.37 -18.39
CA ALA A 493 7.55 -8.72 -18.29
C ALA A 493 8.62 -9.71 -17.82
N GLN A 494 9.82 -9.63 -18.39
CA GLN A 494 10.96 -10.45 -17.98
C GLN A 494 11.39 -10.12 -16.54
N TYR A 495 11.42 -8.83 -16.17
CA TYR A 495 11.70 -8.40 -14.79
C TYR A 495 10.73 -9.04 -13.80
N GLN A 496 9.42 -8.92 -14.05
CA GLN A 496 8.39 -9.48 -13.18
C GLN A 496 8.47 -11.02 -13.09
N ASN A 497 8.78 -11.71 -14.19
CA ASN A 497 8.93 -13.16 -14.18
C ASN A 497 10.14 -13.59 -13.33
N ARG A 498 11.28 -12.92 -13.47
CA ARG A 498 12.48 -13.20 -12.69
C ARG A 498 12.29 -12.85 -11.21
N LEU A 499 11.61 -11.73 -10.92
CA LEU A 499 11.25 -11.34 -9.55
C LEU A 499 10.37 -12.40 -8.88
N ARG A 500 9.33 -12.88 -9.57
CA ARG A 500 8.42 -13.93 -9.06
C ARG A 500 9.11 -15.26 -8.80
N SER A 501 10.09 -15.62 -9.61
CA SER A 501 10.86 -16.86 -9.46
C SER A 501 12.10 -16.73 -8.57
N PHE A 502 12.34 -15.54 -7.99
CA PHE A 502 13.53 -15.21 -7.20
C PHE A 502 14.85 -15.43 -7.95
N ASP A 503 14.85 -15.25 -9.29
CA ASP A 503 16.02 -15.41 -10.13
C ASP A 503 16.77 -14.09 -10.32
N TYR A 504 17.44 -13.65 -9.26
CA TYR A 504 18.30 -12.45 -9.21
C TYR A 504 19.25 -12.54 -8.03
N ASP A 505 20.26 -11.69 -8.02
CA ASP A 505 21.15 -11.48 -6.89
C ASP A 505 20.73 -10.26 -6.08
N ILE A 506 20.56 -9.10 -6.76
CA ILE A 506 20.16 -7.82 -6.16
C ILE A 506 19.09 -7.18 -7.05
N VAL A 507 18.04 -6.65 -6.44
CA VAL A 507 16.99 -5.85 -7.08
C VAL A 507 16.79 -4.54 -6.32
N THR A 508 16.22 -3.52 -6.97
CA THR A 508 15.65 -2.38 -6.24
C THR A 508 14.23 -2.71 -5.82
N GLU A 509 13.96 -2.60 -4.52
CA GLU A 509 12.63 -2.89 -3.98
C GLU A 509 12.10 -1.71 -3.18
N VAL A 510 10.76 -1.56 -3.17
CA VAL A 510 10.05 -0.54 -2.40
C VAL A 510 8.92 -1.19 -1.60
N TRP A 511 9.02 -1.13 -0.28
CA TRP A 511 7.95 -1.54 0.62
C TRP A 511 7.28 -0.30 1.21
N GLY A 512 6.05 -0.03 0.75
CA GLY A 512 5.21 1.02 1.33
C GLY A 512 4.64 0.55 2.67
N GLN A 513 4.61 1.44 3.65
CA GLN A 513 4.14 1.17 5.01
C GLN A 513 2.98 2.08 5.36
N SER A 514 1.89 1.52 5.86
CA SER A 514 0.79 2.29 6.42
C SER A 514 1.13 2.82 7.81
N LEU A 515 0.28 3.70 8.34
CA LEU A 515 0.38 4.13 9.75
C LEU A 515 -0.08 3.05 10.73
N SER A 516 -0.64 1.96 10.23
CA SER A 516 -1.12 0.82 11.01
C SER A 516 -0.75 -0.48 10.29
N PRO A 517 0.55 -0.86 10.35
CA PRO A 517 1.01 -2.10 9.77
C PRO A 517 0.29 -3.30 10.40
N GLY A 518 0.03 -4.33 9.59
CA GLY A 518 -0.72 -5.50 9.99
C GLY A 518 -0.36 -6.73 9.16
N ASN A 519 -1.36 -7.34 8.52
CA ASN A 519 -1.23 -8.62 7.82
C ASN A 519 -0.25 -8.59 6.64
N GLU A 520 -0.04 -7.43 6.00
CA GLU A 520 0.90 -7.28 4.89
C GLU A 520 2.35 -7.56 5.32
N GLN A 521 2.67 -7.39 6.60
CA GLN A 521 4.01 -7.67 7.12
C GLN A 521 4.39 -9.16 6.97
N ARG A 522 3.40 -10.08 7.00
CA ARG A 522 3.64 -11.51 6.72
C ARG A 522 4.11 -11.73 5.29
N ASP A 523 3.52 -11.02 4.33
CA ASP A 523 3.90 -11.10 2.92
C ASP A 523 5.28 -10.47 2.65
N PHE A 524 5.63 -9.40 3.38
CA PHE A 524 6.90 -8.68 3.23
C PHE A 524 8.09 -9.41 3.85
N TRP A 525 7.91 -9.97 5.07
CA TRP A 525 9.02 -10.43 5.91
C TRP A 525 8.81 -11.83 6.49
N GLY A 526 7.61 -12.38 6.44
CA GLY A 526 7.27 -13.66 7.09
C GLY A 526 7.95 -14.85 6.44
N THR A 527 8.34 -15.82 7.28
CA THR A 527 9.00 -17.07 6.85
C THR A 527 8.15 -17.84 5.85
N GLU A 528 6.82 -17.89 6.02
CA GLU A 528 5.92 -18.60 5.10
C GLU A 528 5.92 -18.02 3.69
N ALA A 529 6.14 -16.71 3.55
CA ALA A 529 6.19 -16.03 2.26
C ALA A 529 7.55 -16.20 1.54
N ALA A 530 8.60 -16.60 2.25
CA ALA A 530 9.97 -16.58 1.74
C ALA A 530 10.16 -17.38 0.44
N ASP A 531 9.48 -18.51 0.27
CA ASP A 531 9.63 -19.38 -0.91
C ASP A 531 8.38 -19.41 -1.78
N VAL A 532 7.38 -18.56 -1.52
CA VAL A 532 6.16 -18.49 -2.31
C VAL A 532 6.41 -17.61 -3.54
N PRO A 533 6.36 -18.16 -4.76
CA PRO A 533 6.56 -17.39 -5.98
C PRO A 533 5.59 -16.21 -6.08
N GLY A 534 6.14 -15.02 -6.29
CA GLY A 534 5.36 -13.79 -6.40
C GLY A 534 4.98 -13.15 -5.06
N SER A 535 5.44 -13.67 -3.92
CA SER A 535 5.37 -12.98 -2.63
C SER A 535 6.26 -11.73 -2.64
N ARG A 536 5.99 -10.83 -1.71
CA ARG A 536 6.81 -9.62 -1.54
C ARG A 536 7.98 -9.81 -0.55
N ASN A 537 8.19 -11.03 -0.04
CA ASN A 537 9.42 -11.40 0.66
C ASN A 537 10.55 -11.66 -0.35
N THR A 538 10.87 -10.64 -1.14
CA THR A 538 11.88 -10.67 -2.20
C THR A 538 13.27 -10.97 -1.64
N VAL A 539 13.56 -10.56 -0.43
CA VAL A 539 14.81 -10.87 0.29
C VAL A 539 14.96 -12.38 0.57
N GLY A 540 13.87 -13.07 0.92
CA GLY A 540 13.89 -14.48 1.34
C GLY A 540 14.11 -14.65 2.85
N ILE A 541 13.58 -13.74 3.66
CA ILE A 541 13.72 -13.77 5.11
C ILE A 541 13.02 -14.98 5.69
N LYS A 542 13.76 -15.76 6.48
CA LYS A 542 13.28 -16.89 7.29
C LYS A 542 13.83 -16.70 8.70
N ASN A 543 13.15 -15.90 9.50
CA ASN A 543 13.62 -15.58 10.85
C ASN A 543 12.45 -15.66 11.85
N PRO A 544 12.47 -16.64 12.78
CA PRO A 544 11.40 -16.81 13.77
C PRO A 544 11.19 -15.59 14.68
N VAL A 545 12.20 -14.75 14.88
CA VAL A 545 12.06 -13.50 15.65
C VAL A 545 11.22 -12.50 14.85
N VAL A 546 11.47 -12.39 13.56
CA VAL A 546 10.68 -11.55 12.64
C VAL A 546 9.21 -12.01 12.65
N ASP A 547 8.96 -13.32 12.54
CA ASP A 547 7.60 -13.88 12.59
C ASP A 547 6.87 -13.54 13.90
N LYS A 548 7.55 -13.70 15.06
CA LYS A 548 6.98 -13.32 16.36
C LYS A 548 6.69 -11.82 16.47
N LEU A 549 7.57 -10.97 15.93
CA LEU A 549 7.35 -9.52 15.93
C LEU A 549 6.18 -9.12 15.03
N ILE A 550 6.02 -9.79 13.89
CA ILE A 550 4.84 -9.61 13.02
C ILE A 550 3.56 -9.97 13.78
N ASP A 551 3.55 -11.08 14.54
CA ASP A 551 2.40 -11.44 15.38
C ASP A 551 2.11 -10.37 16.43
N LYS A 552 3.15 -9.83 17.09
CA LYS A 552 2.98 -8.73 18.06
C LYS A 552 2.37 -7.47 17.41
N ILE A 553 2.67 -7.20 16.15
CA ILE A 553 2.08 -6.09 15.38
C ILE A 553 0.60 -6.38 15.08
N ILE A 554 0.30 -7.53 14.47
CA ILE A 554 -1.06 -7.91 14.05
C ILE A 554 -2.03 -7.96 15.23
N PHE A 555 -1.60 -8.53 16.36
CA PHE A 555 -2.42 -8.74 17.53
C PHE A 555 -2.20 -7.70 18.65
N ALA A 556 -1.57 -6.55 18.34
CA ALA A 556 -1.40 -5.47 19.30
C ALA A 556 -2.76 -4.95 19.80
N LYS A 557 -2.92 -4.79 21.10
CA LYS A 557 -4.21 -4.39 21.72
C LYS A 557 -4.43 -2.89 21.76
N ASP A 558 -3.37 -2.12 21.61
CA ASP A 558 -3.36 -0.66 21.67
C ASP A 558 -2.28 -0.06 20.74
N ARG A 559 -2.36 1.25 20.53
CA ARG A 559 -1.42 1.97 19.64
C ARG A 559 0.00 1.93 20.15
N GLU A 560 0.21 2.02 21.46
CA GLU A 560 1.54 1.99 22.08
C GLU A 560 2.24 0.66 21.79
N THR A 561 1.53 -0.46 21.97
CA THR A 561 2.04 -1.79 21.65
C THR A 561 2.33 -1.96 20.16
N LEU A 562 1.45 -1.44 19.26
CA LEU A 562 1.68 -1.47 17.82
C LEU A 562 2.96 -0.72 17.46
N VAL A 563 3.11 0.51 17.94
CA VAL A 563 4.28 1.36 17.67
C VAL A 563 5.55 0.68 18.19
N ALA A 564 5.52 0.17 19.42
CA ALA A 564 6.66 -0.49 20.03
C ALA A 564 7.06 -1.79 19.30
N ALA A 565 6.09 -2.63 18.93
CA ALA A 565 6.34 -3.85 18.17
C ALA A 565 6.88 -3.56 16.76
N THR A 566 6.36 -2.51 16.12
CA THR A 566 6.84 -2.10 14.79
C THR A 566 8.27 -1.57 14.84
N LYS A 567 8.60 -0.73 15.84
CA LYS A 567 9.98 -0.27 16.05
C LYS A 567 10.94 -1.43 16.35
N ALA A 568 10.50 -2.42 17.12
CA ALA A 568 11.30 -3.61 17.39
C ALA A 568 11.55 -4.42 16.10
N LEU A 569 10.54 -4.61 15.25
CA LEU A 569 10.69 -5.24 13.94
C LEU A 569 11.65 -4.44 13.05
N ASP A 570 11.47 -3.14 12.95
CA ASP A 570 12.32 -2.24 12.17
C ASP A 570 13.80 -2.40 12.53
N ARG A 571 14.14 -2.39 13.83
CA ARG A 571 15.53 -2.59 14.29
C ARG A 571 16.08 -3.94 13.88
N VAL A 572 15.30 -5.01 14.06
CA VAL A 572 15.76 -6.36 13.70
C VAL A 572 16.03 -6.44 12.21
N LEU A 573 15.14 -5.91 11.37
CA LEU A 573 15.35 -5.88 9.91
C LEU A 573 16.60 -5.07 9.53
N LEU A 574 16.79 -3.89 10.11
CA LEU A 574 17.92 -2.99 9.83
C LEU A 574 19.26 -3.64 10.19
N TRP A 575 19.39 -4.22 11.39
CA TRP A 575 20.64 -4.80 11.87
C TRP A 575 20.97 -6.16 11.23
N HIS A 576 20.05 -6.76 10.48
CA HIS A 576 20.32 -7.88 9.59
C HIS A 576 20.83 -7.44 8.20
N TYR A 577 20.80 -6.16 7.87
CA TYR A 577 21.27 -5.60 6.60
C TYR A 577 20.66 -6.28 5.38
N TYR A 578 19.36 -6.57 5.41
CA TYR A 578 18.66 -7.21 4.30
C TYR A 578 18.62 -6.38 3.03
N VAL A 579 18.81 -5.07 3.17
CA VAL A 579 18.87 -4.11 2.07
C VAL A 579 20.06 -3.14 2.26
N VAL A 580 20.50 -2.52 1.17
CA VAL A 580 21.21 -1.23 1.21
C VAL A 580 20.17 -0.14 1.09
N PRO A 581 19.83 0.57 2.19
CA PRO A 581 18.82 1.63 2.14
C PRO A 581 19.24 2.73 1.17
N GLN A 582 18.29 3.17 0.34
CA GLN A 582 18.51 4.24 -0.61
C GLN A 582 18.03 5.58 -0.04
N PHE A 583 16.99 6.17 -0.61
CA PHE A 583 16.60 7.54 -0.31
C PHE A 583 15.09 7.76 -0.34
N THR A 584 14.69 8.83 0.32
CA THR A 584 13.33 9.39 0.28
C THR A 584 13.39 10.92 0.22
N TYR A 585 12.26 11.53 -0.13
CA TYR A 585 12.08 12.99 -0.12
C TYR A 585 10.92 13.36 0.77
N GLY A 586 10.31 12.83 1.59
CA GLY A 586 9.30 13.19 2.61
C GLY A 586 8.17 14.15 2.19
N PHE A 587 8.06 14.51 0.92
CA PHE A 587 7.02 15.38 0.37
C PHE A 587 6.73 15.07 -1.09
N SER A 588 5.53 15.43 -1.56
CA SER A 588 5.14 15.38 -2.98
C SER A 588 5.26 16.77 -3.59
N ARG A 589 5.87 16.87 -4.76
CA ARG A 589 6.10 18.13 -5.49
C ARG A 589 5.02 18.34 -6.52
N TYR A 590 4.38 19.47 -6.46
CA TYR A 590 3.33 19.87 -7.40
C TYR A 590 3.72 21.19 -8.06
N ALA A 591 3.68 21.19 -9.39
CA ALA A 591 3.59 22.43 -10.15
C ALA A 591 2.15 22.56 -10.64
N ARG A 592 1.52 23.69 -10.37
CA ARG A 592 0.13 23.94 -10.75
C ARG A 592 -0.09 25.37 -11.23
N TRP A 593 -0.97 25.53 -12.19
CA TRP A 593 -1.53 26.82 -12.54
C TRP A 593 -2.41 27.32 -11.39
N ASP A 594 -2.28 28.59 -10.98
CA ASP A 594 -2.95 29.14 -9.80
C ASP A 594 -4.44 29.46 -10.05
N ARG A 595 -5.21 28.41 -10.32
CA ARG A 595 -6.67 28.45 -10.57
C ARG A 595 -7.49 27.79 -9.48
N PHE A 596 -6.83 27.30 -8.43
CA PHE A 596 -7.49 26.47 -7.44
C PHE A 596 -7.21 26.96 -6.03
N SER A 597 -8.16 26.69 -5.16
CA SER A 597 -8.04 26.90 -3.73
C SER A 597 -8.46 25.65 -2.96
N HIS A 598 -8.04 25.55 -1.71
CA HIS A 598 -8.38 24.47 -0.79
C HIS A 598 -8.46 24.99 0.65
N ALA A 599 -9.19 24.30 1.52
CA ALA A 599 -9.14 24.49 2.96
C ALA A 599 -7.77 24.06 3.53
N PRO A 600 -7.44 24.36 4.79
CA PRO A 600 -6.28 23.79 5.45
C PRO A 600 -6.26 22.27 5.28
N LEU A 601 -5.12 21.73 4.84
CA LEU A 601 -5.01 20.31 4.54
C LEU A 601 -5.00 19.46 5.81
N PRO A 602 -5.64 18.28 5.78
CA PRO A 602 -5.63 17.36 6.90
C PRO A 602 -4.25 16.74 7.11
N LYS A 603 -3.98 16.32 8.35
CA LYS A 603 -2.66 15.79 8.75
C LYS A 603 -2.16 14.65 7.86
N TYR A 604 -3.06 13.77 7.39
CA TYR A 604 -2.72 12.60 6.58
C TYR A 604 -3.28 12.68 5.15
N GLY A 605 -3.68 13.86 4.70
CA GLY A 605 -4.35 14.07 3.41
C GLY A 605 -3.44 14.45 2.24
N ARG A 606 -2.13 14.55 2.45
CA ARG A 606 -1.17 15.05 1.44
C ARG A 606 -1.64 16.37 0.82
N SER A 607 -1.70 16.45 -0.52
CA SER A 607 -2.23 17.64 -1.23
C SER A 607 -3.75 17.77 -1.18
N GLY A 608 -4.47 16.68 -0.89
CA GLY A 608 -5.94 16.65 -1.00
C GLY A 608 -6.50 16.81 -2.42
N LEU A 609 -5.64 16.97 -3.43
CA LEU A 609 -6.05 17.03 -4.84
C LEU A 609 -6.51 15.64 -5.33
N PRO A 610 -7.57 15.61 -6.14
CA PRO A 610 -8.47 16.71 -6.52
C PRO A 610 -9.66 16.90 -5.57
N SER A 611 -9.86 16.00 -4.60
CA SER A 611 -11.14 15.86 -3.87
C SER A 611 -11.47 17.04 -2.97
N LEU A 612 -10.47 17.67 -2.32
CA LEU A 612 -10.66 18.75 -1.36
C LEU A 612 -10.54 20.15 -1.99
N TRP A 613 -10.15 20.23 -3.25
CA TRP A 613 -9.90 21.50 -3.93
C TRP A 613 -11.13 21.95 -4.72
N TRP A 614 -11.16 23.24 -5.05
CA TRP A 614 -12.19 23.83 -5.92
C TRP A 614 -11.58 24.81 -6.92
N TYR A 615 -12.29 25.04 -8.00
CA TYR A 615 -11.93 26.07 -8.98
C TYR A 615 -12.17 27.46 -8.38
N ASP A 616 -11.13 28.28 -8.30
CA ASP A 616 -11.15 29.63 -7.78
C ASP A 616 -11.20 30.62 -8.95
N LYS A 617 -12.38 31.19 -9.18
CA LYS A 617 -12.58 32.07 -10.30
C LYS A 617 -11.74 33.34 -10.21
N GLU A 618 -11.54 33.93 -9.03
CA GLU A 618 -10.73 35.14 -8.86
C GLU A 618 -9.26 34.88 -9.19
N LYS A 619 -8.72 33.79 -8.77
CA LYS A 619 -7.36 33.38 -9.12
C LYS A 619 -7.24 33.11 -10.63
N ALA A 620 -8.20 32.38 -11.20
CA ALA A 620 -8.20 32.07 -12.62
C ALA A 620 -8.27 33.31 -13.49
N ASP A 621 -9.09 34.29 -13.11
CA ASP A 621 -9.22 35.57 -13.83
C ASP A 621 -7.91 36.39 -13.75
N LYS A 622 -7.18 36.34 -12.63
CA LYS A 622 -5.88 37.05 -12.46
C LYS A 622 -4.79 36.51 -13.36
N ILE A 623 -4.73 35.19 -13.58
CA ILE A 623 -3.67 34.58 -14.42
C ILE A 623 -4.02 34.56 -15.91
N GLY A 624 -5.21 35.06 -16.28
CA GLY A 624 -5.66 35.15 -17.67
C GLY A 624 -6.37 33.91 -18.20
N LYS A 625 -7.03 34.10 -19.36
CA LYS A 625 -7.76 32.99 -20.01
C LYS A 625 -6.80 31.90 -20.45
N ARG A 626 -7.28 30.64 -20.40
CA ARG A 626 -6.64 29.51 -21.04
C ARG A 626 -6.43 29.80 -22.53
N SER A 627 -5.19 29.67 -22.98
CA SER A 627 -4.84 29.80 -24.39
C SER A 627 -5.39 28.60 -25.20
#